data_4a06a56f790838f06f8cfadc27bf962b
#
_entry.id   4a06a56f790838f06f8cfadc27bf962b
#
_cell.length_a   1.000
_cell.length_b   1.000
_cell.length_c   1.000
_cell.angle_alpha   90.00
_cell.angle_beta   90.00
_cell.angle_gamma   90.00
#
_symmetry.space_group_name_H-M   'P 1'
#
loop_
_entity.id
_entity.type
_entity.pdbx_description
1 polymer ?
#
loop_
_entity_poly.entity_id
_entity_poly.type
_entity_poly.pdbx_seq_one_letter_code
_entity_poly.pdbx_strand_id
1 'polypeptide(L)'
;MATVDLTKYGITGTTEIVHNPSYELLFEEETKADLQGYEKGQVSELGAVNVMTGIYTGRSPKDKYIVVDENSKDTVWWTSDEYKNDNHPMTEETWASVKDLAKKELSNKRLFVVDAFCGANADTRMAIRFIVEVAWQAHFVTNMFIKPTEEELKNFEPDFVVYNASKAKVENYKELGLNSETCVAFNITSHEQVIVNTWYGGEMKKGMFSMMNYYLPLKGMASMHCSANTDMNGENTAIFFGLSGTGKTTLSTDPKRLLIGDDEHGWDDNGVFNFEGGCYAKVIDLDKDSEPDIYNAIKRNALLENVTLDANGKIDFTDKSVTENTRVSYPIDHIKNIVRPISSAPAAKNVIFLSADAFGVLPPVSILTPEQTQYYFLSGFTAKLAGTERGITEPTPTFSACFGQAFLELHPTKYAEELVKKMEKSGAKAYLVNTGWNGTGKRISIKDTRGIIDAILSGAINEAPTKKIPMFDFEVPTELPGVDPAILDPRDTYACLLYTSP
;
A
#
# COMPACT_ATOMS: atom_id res chain seq x y z
N MET A 1 -26.24 17.44 11.36
CA MET A 1 -25.53 17.09 10.12
C MET A 1 -26.54 17.05 8.99
N ALA A 2 -26.22 17.55 7.82
CA ALA A 2 -27.11 17.40 6.66
C ALA A 2 -27.21 15.91 6.32
N THR A 3 -28.42 15.41 6.09
CA THR A 3 -28.65 14.02 5.69
C THR A 3 -28.08 13.82 4.29
N VAL A 4 -27.22 12.83 4.09
CA VAL A 4 -26.67 12.50 2.76
C VAL A 4 -27.82 12.02 1.88
N ASP A 5 -27.98 12.67 0.72
CA ASP A 5 -28.96 12.25 -0.29
C ASP A 5 -28.28 11.27 -1.26
N LEU A 6 -28.63 9.97 -1.15
CA LEU A 6 -28.12 8.90 -2.02
C LEU A 6 -28.89 8.79 -3.35
N THR A 7 -30.04 9.47 -3.49
CA THR A 7 -30.83 9.41 -4.73
C THR A 7 -30.09 10.04 -5.90
N LYS A 8 -29.24 11.05 -5.65
CA LYS A 8 -28.35 11.65 -6.67
C LYS A 8 -27.35 10.65 -7.26
N TYR A 9 -27.06 9.56 -6.53
CA TYR A 9 -26.21 8.45 -7.01
C TYR A 9 -27.01 7.28 -7.57
N GLY A 10 -28.35 7.42 -7.68
CA GLY A 10 -29.24 6.38 -8.19
C GLY A 10 -29.53 5.25 -7.19
N ILE A 11 -29.25 5.47 -5.92
CA ILE A 11 -29.59 4.53 -4.81
C ILE A 11 -30.86 5.05 -4.14
N THR A 12 -31.92 4.21 -4.14
CA THR A 12 -33.27 4.61 -3.69
C THR A 12 -33.80 3.67 -2.62
N GLY A 13 -34.84 4.12 -1.89
CA GLY A 13 -35.49 3.29 -0.87
C GLY A 13 -34.63 2.96 0.33
N THR A 14 -33.56 3.70 0.59
CA THR A 14 -32.67 3.48 1.74
C THR A 14 -33.46 3.64 3.04
N THR A 15 -33.43 2.62 3.90
CA THR A 15 -34.18 2.59 5.15
C THR A 15 -33.52 3.43 6.24
N GLU A 16 -32.18 3.47 6.24
CA GLU A 16 -31.37 4.26 7.15
C GLU A 16 -29.99 4.50 6.53
N ILE A 17 -29.42 5.65 6.76
CA ILE A 17 -28.03 6.00 6.40
C ILE A 17 -27.25 6.28 7.68
N VAL A 18 -26.26 5.44 7.97
CA VAL A 18 -25.30 5.66 9.05
C VAL A 18 -24.10 6.41 8.47
N HIS A 19 -24.12 7.73 8.65
CA HIS A 19 -23.11 8.62 8.05
C HIS A 19 -21.97 8.90 9.03
N ASN A 20 -20.74 8.64 8.61
CA ASN A 20 -19.50 8.80 9.38
C ASN A 20 -19.64 8.27 10.83
N PRO A 21 -19.92 6.97 10.98
CA PRO A 21 -20.10 6.37 12.30
C PRO A 21 -18.85 6.51 13.18
N SER A 22 -19.07 6.70 14.48
CA SER A 22 -17.98 6.63 15.46
C SER A 22 -17.42 5.21 15.57
N TYR A 23 -16.23 5.06 16.14
CA TYR A 23 -15.65 3.74 16.40
C TYR A 23 -16.50 2.91 17.38
N GLU A 24 -17.14 3.56 18.33
CA GLU A 24 -18.05 2.91 19.29
C GLU A 24 -19.25 2.32 18.56
N LEU A 25 -19.88 3.10 17.68
CA LEU A 25 -21.01 2.63 16.87
C LEU A 25 -20.59 1.52 15.91
N LEU A 26 -19.44 1.67 15.24
CA LEU A 26 -18.90 0.63 14.34
C LEU A 26 -18.70 -0.69 15.09
N PHE A 27 -18.08 -0.63 16.27
CA PHE A 27 -17.87 -1.83 17.09
C PHE A 27 -19.21 -2.49 17.49
N GLU A 28 -20.20 -1.71 17.91
CA GLU A 28 -21.54 -2.23 18.22
C GLU A 28 -22.18 -2.88 17.00
N GLU A 29 -22.10 -2.23 15.83
CA GLU A 29 -22.71 -2.70 14.60
C GLU A 29 -22.07 -3.99 14.07
N GLU A 30 -20.74 -4.09 14.07
CA GLU A 30 -20.04 -5.25 13.51
C GLU A 30 -19.96 -6.46 14.45
N THR A 31 -20.33 -6.29 15.74
CA THR A 31 -20.32 -7.37 16.74
C THR A 31 -21.71 -7.78 17.21
N LYS A 32 -22.79 -7.28 16.58
CA LYS A 32 -24.16 -7.67 16.91
C LYS A 32 -24.35 -9.18 16.89
N ALA A 33 -25.09 -9.71 17.86
CA ALA A 33 -25.28 -11.14 18.05
C ALA A 33 -26.04 -11.81 16.90
N ASP A 34 -26.91 -11.08 16.23
CA ASP A 34 -27.80 -11.54 15.14
C ASP A 34 -27.12 -11.53 13.76
N LEU A 35 -25.91 -10.95 13.63
CA LEU A 35 -25.17 -11.00 12.40
C LEU A 35 -24.73 -12.42 12.04
N GLN A 36 -24.73 -12.71 10.73
CA GLN A 36 -24.38 -14.03 10.19
C GLN A 36 -23.27 -13.91 9.13
N GLY A 37 -22.57 -15.02 8.92
CA GLY A 37 -21.57 -15.13 7.84
C GLY A 37 -20.45 -14.09 7.96
N TYR A 38 -20.10 -13.50 6.82
CA TYR A 38 -19.00 -12.55 6.73
C TYR A 38 -19.31 -11.13 7.25
N GLU A 39 -20.54 -10.85 7.66
CA GLU A 39 -20.89 -9.59 8.32
C GLU A 39 -20.46 -9.56 9.78
N LYS A 40 -20.34 -10.74 10.39
CA LYS A 40 -20.11 -10.90 11.82
C LYS A 40 -18.64 -10.76 12.19
N GLY A 41 -18.36 -9.74 12.99
CA GLY A 41 -17.07 -9.59 13.65
C GLY A 41 -16.98 -10.36 14.97
N GLN A 42 -15.78 -10.81 15.29
CA GLN A 42 -15.43 -11.45 16.56
C GLN A 42 -14.41 -10.62 17.30
N VAL A 43 -14.63 -10.36 18.58
CA VAL A 43 -13.72 -9.59 19.42
C VAL A 43 -12.54 -10.47 19.84
N SER A 44 -11.31 -10.03 19.55
CA SER A 44 -10.10 -10.72 19.97
C SER A 44 -9.71 -10.40 21.42
N GLU A 45 -8.81 -11.19 22.01
CA GLU A 45 -8.25 -10.96 23.34
C GLU A 45 -7.54 -9.59 23.47
N LEU A 46 -7.06 -9.02 22.37
CA LEU A 46 -6.42 -7.71 22.33
C LEU A 46 -7.44 -6.54 22.14
N GLY A 47 -8.73 -6.84 22.01
CA GLY A 47 -9.81 -5.86 21.87
C GLY A 47 -10.08 -5.40 20.43
N ALA A 48 -9.30 -5.83 19.47
CA ALA A 48 -9.57 -5.62 18.04
C ALA A 48 -10.68 -6.58 17.57
N VAL A 49 -11.48 -6.13 16.62
CA VAL A 49 -12.47 -7.00 15.96
C VAL A 49 -11.80 -7.75 14.81
N ASN A 50 -12.07 -9.03 14.68
CA ASN A 50 -11.65 -9.86 13.56
C ASN A 50 -12.83 -10.20 12.66
N VAL A 51 -12.65 -10.09 11.35
CA VAL A 51 -13.65 -10.40 10.33
C VAL A 51 -13.10 -11.35 9.28
N MET A 52 -13.99 -12.06 8.60
CA MET A 52 -13.64 -12.91 7.46
C MET A 52 -14.09 -12.25 6.17
N THR A 53 -13.21 -12.21 5.17
CA THR A 53 -13.48 -11.55 3.88
C THR A 53 -13.97 -12.51 2.79
N GLY A 54 -14.35 -13.74 3.18
CA GLY A 54 -14.89 -14.74 2.27
C GLY A 54 -13.83 -15.41 1.41
N ILE A 55 -14.19 -15.72 0.18
CA ILE A 55 -13.30 -16.41 -0.75
C ILE A 55 -12.13 -15.52 -1.24
N TYR A 56 -12.30 -14.22 -1.16
CA TYR A 56 -11.26 -13.25 -1.52
C TYR A 56 -10.55 -12.76 -0.27
N THR A 57 -9.40 -13.33 0.02
CA THR A 57 -8.52 -12.91 1.12
C THR A 57 -7.41 -11.95 0.67
N GLY A 58 -7.52 -11.46 -0.56
CA GLY A 58 -6.65 -10.49 -1.22
C GLY A 58 -7.38 -9.86 -2.39
N ARG A 59 -6.73 -8.91 -3.06
CA ARG A 59 -7.25 -8.26 -4.27
C ARG A 59 -7.40 -9.29 -5.40
N SER A 60 -8.29 -8.97 -6.34
CA SER A 60 -8.49 -9.74 -7.57
C SER A 60 -8.04 -8.95 -8.81
N PRO A 61 -6.74 -8.95 -9.14
CA PRO A 61 -6.20 -8.19 -10.27
C PRO A 61 -6.84 -8.55 -11.62
N LYS A 62 -7.23 -9.81 -11.79
CA LYS A 62 -7.88 -10.31 -13.01
C LYS A 62 -9.29 -9.74 -13.23
N ASP A 63 -9.91 -9.22 -12.17
CA ASP A 63 -11.25 -8.67 -12.17
C ASP A 63 -11.25 -7.13 -12.05
N LYS A 64 -10.06 -6.51 -12.22
CA LYS A 64 -9.90 -5.06 -12.28
C LYS A 64 -10.11 -4.55 -13.69
N TYR A 65 -10.97 -3.52 -13.85
CA TYR A 65 -11.32 -2.93 -15.13
C TYR A 65 -11.30 -1.40 -15.06
N ILE A 66 -10.99 -0.78 -16.18
CA ILE A 66 -11.07 0.67 -16.37
C ILE A 66 -11.92 0.94 -17.62
N VAL A 67 -12.85 1.88 -17.51
CA VAL A 67 -13.69 2.28 -18.63
C VAL A 67 -12.86 2.95 -19.70
N VAL A 68 -13.04 2.51 -20.95
CA VAL A 68 -12.42 3.12 -22.14
C VAL A 68 -13.35 4.21 -22.65
N ASP A 69 -12.91 5.45 -22.57
CA ASP A 69 -13.59 6.62 -23.10
C ASP A 69 -12.60 7.61 -23.73
N GLU A 70 -13.08 8.77 -24.15
CA GLU A 70 -12.25 9.78 -24.81
C GLU A 70 -11.08 10.29 -23.94
N ASN A 71 -11.19 10.25 -22.61
CA ASN A 71 -10.14 10.71 -21.70
C ASN A 71 -9.16 9.60 -21.34
N SER A 72 -9.65 8.38 -21.16
CA SER A 72 -8.83 7.26 -20.66
C SER A 72 -8.09 6.52 -21.77
N LYS A 73 -8.64 6.47 -23.00
CA LYS A 73 -8.11 5.65 -24.10
C LYS A 73 -6.65 5.89 -24.45
N ASP A 74 -6.20 7.15 -24.38
CA ASP A 74 -4.85 7.57 -24.78
C ASP A 74 -3.93 7.81 -23.57
N THR A 75 -4.44 7.74 -22.33
CA THR A 75 -3.67 8.05 -21.12
C THR A 75 -3.38 6.83 -20.27
N VAL A 76 -4.30 5.87 -20.21
CA VAL A 76 -4.13 4.65 -19.41
C VAL A 76 -3.13 3.70 -20.06
N TRP A 77 -2.26 3.13 -19.24
CA TRP A 77 -1.35 2.05 -19.67
C TRP A 77 -2.11 0.73 -19.71
N TRP A 78 -2.74 0.46 -20.84
CA TRP A 78 -3.57 -0.72 -21.04
C TRP A 78 -2.77 -2.02 -21.09
N THR A 79 -3.36 -3.10 -20.56
CA THR A 79 -2.79 -4.44 -20.72
C THR A 79 -2.80 -4.84 -22.21
N SER A 80 -1.74 -5.45 -22.66
CA SER A 80 -1.58 -5.94 -24.03
C SER A 80 -0.85 -7.29 -24.06
N ASP A 81 -0.72 -7.89 -25.22
CA ASP A 81 0.05 -9.14 -25.36
C ASP A 81 1.55 -8.93 -25.11
N GLU A 82 2.06 -7.75 -25.44
CA GLU A 82 3.46 -7.36 -25.25
C GLU A 82 3.74 -6.96 -23.80
N TYR A 83 2.81 -6.23 -23.16
CA TYR A 83 2.97 -5.70 -21.80
C TYR A 83 1.78 -6.09 -20.92
N LYS A 84 1.93 -7.17 -20.16
CA LYS A 84 0.87 -7.62 -19.24
C LYS A 84 0.86 -6.74 -17.99
N ASN A 85 -0.31 -6.19 -17.68
CA ASN A 85 -0.61 -5.48 -16.46
C ASN A 85 -2.09 -5.71 -16.07
N ASP A 86 -2.55 -5.07 -15.00
CA ASP A 86 -3.89 -5.29 -14.44
C ASP A 86 -4.93 -4.26 -14.95
N ASN A 87 -4.60 -3.40 -15.92
CA ASN A 87 -5.52 -2.41 -16.46
C ASN A 87 -6.31 -2.98 -17.63
N HIS A 88 -7.35 -3.76 -17.33
CA HIS A 88 -8.20 -4.37 -18.34
C HIS A 88 -9.24 -3.35 -18.86
N PRO A 89 -9.41 -3.22 -20.17
CA PRO A 89 -10.40 -2.31 -20.72
C PRO A 89 -11.83 -2.78 -20.49
N MET A 90 -12.74 -1.84 -20.23
CA MET A 90 -14.18 -2.07 -20.10
C MET A 90 -14.94 -1.08 -20.97
N THR A 91 -15.99 -1.54 -21.66
CA THR A 91 -16.87 -0.64 -22.44
C THR A 91 -17.79 0.16 -21.50
N GLU A 92 -18.29 1.30 -21.98
CA GLU A 92 -19.27 2.11 -21.25
C GLU A 92 -20.57 1.34 -20.98
N GLU A 93 -21.01 0.46 -21.91
CA GLU A 93 -22.21 -0.36 -21.75
C GLU A 93 -22.03 -1.39 -20.63
N THR A 94 -20.87 -2.06 -20.57
CA THR A 94 -20.55 -2.99 -19.47
C THR A 94 -20.46 -2.25 -18.14
N TRP A 95 -19.82 -1.08 -18.11
CA TRP A 95 -19.77 -0.22 -16.92
C TRP A 95 -21.18 0.15 -16.45
N ALA A 96 -22.06 0.62 -17.33
CA ALA A 96 -23.43 0.97 -16.98
C ALA A 96 -24.18 -0.22 -16.36
N SER A 97 -24.02 -1.42 -16.93
CA SER A 97 -24.65 -2.65 -16.45
C SER A 97 -24.17 -3.04 -15.04
N VAL A 98 -22.86 -3.00 -14.80
CA VAL A 98 -22.28 -3.34 -13.47
C VAL A 98 -22.63 -2.27 -12.43
N LYS A 99 -22.61 -0.99 -12.81
CA LYS A 99 -23.01 0.12 -11.94
C LYS A 99 -24.49 0.03 -11.55
N ASP A 100 -25.36 -0.29 -12.49
CA ASP A 100 -26.80 -0.48 -12.20
C ASP A 100 -27.04 -1.68 -11.29
N LEU A 101 -26.30 -2.78 -11.45
CA LEU A 101 -26.32 -3.89 -10.52
C LEU A 101 -25.94 -3.46 -9.09
N ALA A 102 -24.84 -2.69 -8.95
CA ALA A 102 -24.40 -2.19 -7.65
C ALA A 102 -25.43 -1.24 -7.01
N LYS A 103 -26.01 -0.31 -7.77
CA LYS A 103 -27.07 0.58 -7.27
C LYS A 103 -28.31 -0.20 -6.82
N LYS A 104 -28.69 -1.22 -7.58
CA LYS A 104 -29.83 -2.10 -7.21
C LYS A 104 -29.55 -2.84 -5.92
N GLU A 105 -28.35 -3.40 -5.76
CA GLU A 105 -27.93 -4.07 -4.53
C GLU A 105 -27.97 -3.13 -3.33
N LEU A 106 -27.44 -1.92 -3.48
CA LEU A 106 -27.35 -0.91 -2.42
C LEU A 106 -28.69 -0.20 -2.15
N SER A 107 -29.74 -0.44 -2.94
CA SER A 107 -31.07 0.15 -2.74
C SER A 107 -31.93 -0.67 -1.75
N ASN A 108 -32.93 -0.03 -1.17
CA ASN A 108 -33.94 -0.63 -0.29
C ASN A 108 -33.37 -1.31 0.97
N LYS A 109 -32.27 -0.80 1.49
CA LYS A 109 -31.63 -1.32 2.73
C LYS A 109 -30.98 -0.21 3.54
N ARG A 110 -30.50 -0.58 4.71
CA ARG A 110 -29.63 0.23 5.57
C ARG A 110 -28.23 0.26 4.99
N LEU A 111 -27.60 1.44 4.97
CA LEU A 111 -26.24 1.63 4.44
C LEU A 111 -25.37 2.42 5.39
N PHE A 112 -24.07 2.21 5.28
CA PHE A 112 -23.04 3.02 5.88
C PHE A 112 -22.43 3.91 4.82
N VAL A 113 -22.28 5.20 5.13
CA VAL A 113 -21.63 6.17 4.25
C VAL A 113 -20.46 6.79 5.01
N VAL A 114 -19.27 6.67 4.46
CA VAL A 114 -18.07 7.26 5.03
C VAL A 114 -17.51 8.29 4.05
N ASP A 115 -17.45 9.54 4.51
CA ASP A 115 -16.79 10.64 3.82
C ASP A 115 -15.38 10.80 4.39
N ALA A 116 -14.38 10.78 3.51
CA ALA A 116 -12.98 10.80 3.92
C ALA A 116 -12.10 11.46 2.84
N PHE A 117 -10.83 11.70 3.18
CA PHE A 117 -9.83 12.19 2.23
C PHE A 117 -8.76 11.14 1.97
N CYS A 118 -8.29 11.08 0.73
CA CYS A 118 -7.07 10.42 0.32
C CYS A 118 -6.01 11.49 0.03
N GLY A 119 -4.97 11.55 0.85
CA GLY A 119 -3.92 12.57 0.81
C GLY A 119 -3.96 13.57 1.96
N ALA A 120 -2.84 13.72 2.66
CA ALA A 120 -2.70 14.61 3.81
C ALA A 120 -2.56 16.09 3.42
N ASN A 121 -2.15 16.37 2.16
CA ASN A 121 -2.05 17.76 1.68
C ASN A 121 -3.42 18.26 1.21
N ALA A 122 -3.92 19.32 1.85
CA ALA A 122 -5.24 19.88 1.57
C ALA A 122 -5.43 20.35 0.11
N ASP A 123 -4.35 20.80 -0.55
CA ASP A 123 -4.42 21.34 -1.92
C ASP A 123 -4.50 20.24 -2.99
N THR A 124 -4.15 18.99 -2.64
CA THR A 124 -4.00 17.89 -3.60
C THR A 124 -4.77 16.63 -3.22
N ARG A 125 -5.39 16.62 -2.04
CA ARG A 125 -6.19 15.50 -1.53
C ARG A 125 -7.43 15.27 -2.40
N MET A 126 -7.89 14.04 -2.44
CA MET A 126 -9.14 13.65 -3.08
C MET A 126 -10.20 13.40 -2.01
N ALA A 127 -11.34 14.08 -2.11
CA ALA A 127 -12.49 13.85 -1.25
C ALA A 127 -13.28 12.65 -1.77
N ILE A 128 -13.50 11.64 -0.91
CA ILE A 128 -14.09 10.37 -1.31
C ILE A 128 -15.33 10.09 -0.47
N ARG A 129 -16.39 9.61 -1.12
CA ARG A 129 -17.56 9.05 -0.48
C ARG A 129 -17.61 7.55 -0.70
N PHE A 130 -17.49 6.79 0.38
CA PHE A 130 -17.67 5.34 0.36
C PHE A 130 -19.11 5.01 0.74
N ILE A 131 -19.79 4.25 -0.11
CA ILE A 131 -21.14 3.73 0.12
C ILE A 131 -21.03 2.23 0.26
N VAL A 132 -21.22 1.71 1.47
CA VAL A 132 -21.02 0.30 1.80
C VAL A 132 -22.23 -0.27 2.56
N GLU A 133 -22.46 -1.57 2.42
CA GLU A 133 -23.58 -2.26 3.05
C GLU A 133 -23.20 -3.03 4.31
N VAL A 134 -21.91 -3.08 4.66
CA VAL A 134 -21.36 -3.87 5.77
C VAL A 134 -20.61 -2.96 6.75
N ALA A 135 -20.93 -3.08 8.05
CA ALA A 135 -20.37 -2.21 9.09
C ALA A 135 -18.82 -2.25 9.15
N TRP A 136 -18.22 -3.44 9.12
CA TRP A 136 -16.77 -3.54 9.20
C TRP A 136 -16.05 -3.02 7.95
N GLN A 137 -16.71 -2.95 6.79
CA GLN A 137 -16.15 -2.27 5.61
C GLN A 137 -16.11 -0.75 5.83
N ALA A 138 -17.13 -0.20 6.50
CA ALA A 138 -17.08 1.20 6.95
C ALA A 138 -15.97 1.41 7.99
N HIS A 139 -15.76 0.46 8.91
CA HIS A 139 -14.65 0.50 9.87
C HIS A 139 -13.30 0.48 9.14
N PHE A 140 -13.13 -0.40 8.16
CA PHE A 140 -11.90 -0.48 7.35
C PHE A 140 -11.55 0.86 6.71
N VAL A 141 -12.48 1.50 5.99
CA VAL A 141 -12.21 2.79 5.35
C VAL A 141 -12.03 3.92 6.36
N THR A 142 -12.69 3.85 7.51
CA THR A 142 -12.48 4.78 8.62
C THR A 142 -11.06 4.68 9.19
N ASN A 143 -10.47 3.48 9.23
CA ASN A 143 -9.07 3.30 9.61
C ASN A 143 -8.11 3.79 8.54
N MET A 144 -8.42 3.49 7.26
CA MET A 144 -7.44 3.66 6.18
C MET A 144 -7.39 5.07 5.57
N PHE A 145 -8.46 5.85 5.66
CA PHE A 145 -8.52 7.17 5.05
C PHE A 145 -8.52 8.28 6.08
N ILE A 146 -8.15 9.49 5.66
CA ILE A 146 -8.04 10.65 6.53
C ILE A 146 -9.45 11.17 6.85
N LYS A 147 -9.76 11.27 8.13
CA LYS A 147 -11.07 11.75 8.60
C LYS A 147 -11.18 13.27 8.40
N PRO A 148 -12.27 13.76 7.78
CA PRO A 148 -12.58 15.17 7.75
C PRO A 148 -12.88 15.70 9.17
N THR A 149 -12.55 16.94 9.40
CA THR A 149 -13.02 17.68 10.58
C THR A 149 -14.53 17.95 10.51
N GLU A 150 -15.15 18.28 11.63
CA GLU A 150 -16.58 18.64 11.66
C GLU A 150 -16.90 19.83 10.74
N GLU A 151 -15.97 20.79 10.60
CA GLU A 151 -16.12 21.93 9.72
C GLU A 151 -16.08 21.54 8.24
N GLU A 152 -15.13 20.65 7.87
CA GLU A 152 -15.03 20.13 6.50
C GLU A 152 -16.26 19.29 6.10
N LEU A 153 -16.87 18.58 7.06
CA LEU A 153 -18.08 17.78 6.81
C LEU A 153 -19.33 18.63 6.52
N LYS A 154 -19.38 19.89 6.97
CA LYS A 154 -20.56 20.75 6.73
C LYS A 154 -20.83 21.01 5.25
N ASN A 155 -19.75 21.08 4.47
CA ASN A 155 -19.80 21.38 3.03
C ASN A 155 -19.08 20.30 2.22
N PHE A 156 -19.08 19.06 2.70
CA PHE A 156 -18.36 17.98 2.04
C PHE A 156 -19.05 17.61 0.72
N GLU A 157 -18.35 17.81 -0.37
CA GLU A 157 -18.71 17.28 -1.68
C GLU A 157 -17.60 16.32 -2.15
N PRO A 158 -17.94 15.09 -2.50
CA PRO A 158 -16.92 14.13 -2.93
C PRO A 158 -16.43 14.43 -4.35
N ASP A 159 -15.11 14.36 -4.53
CA ASP A 159 -14.47 14.30 -5.85
C ASP A 159 -14.63 12.90 -6.47
N PHE A 160 -14.75 11.86 -5.64
CA PHE A 160 -14.82 10.47 -6.07
C PHE A 160 -15.83 9.68 -5.23
N VAL A 161 -16.55 8.76 -5.87
CA VAL A 161 -17.57 7.92 -5.20
C VAL A 161 -17.26 6.44 -5.38
N VAL A 162 -17.28 5.69 -4.28
CA VAL A 162 -17.07 4.24 -4.25
C VAL A 162 -18.37 3.53 -3.89
N TYR A 163 -18.86 2.71 -4.80
CA TYR A 163 -20.02 1.84 -4.60
C TYR A 163 -19.51 0.42 -4.27
N ASN A 164 -19.61 0.01 -3.02
CA ASN A 164 -19.19 -1.33 -2.59
C ASN A 164 -20.39 -2.24 -2.36
N ALA A 165 -20.75 -3.01 -3.38
CA ALA A 165 -21.84 -3.97 -3.40
C ALA A 165 -21.32 -5.39 -3.25
N SER A 166 -20.68 -5.71 -2.12
CA SER A 166 -19.98 -6.99 -1.87
C SER A 166 -20.88 -8.22 -2.01
N LYS A 167 -22.18 -8.07 -1.76
CA LYS A 167 -23.15 -9.18 -1.77
C LYS A 167 -23.68 -9.47 -3.16
N ALA A 168 -23.57 -8.53 -4.11
CA ALA A 168 -23.99 -8.73 -5.49
C ALA A 168 -23.02 -9.62 -6.27
N LYS A 169 -23.49 -10.22 -7.35
CA LYS A 169 -22.70 -11.00 -8.30
C LYS A 169 -23.06 -10.64 -9.73
N VAL A 170 -22.09 -10.58 -10.62
CA VAL A 170 -22.32 -10.41 -12.05
C VAL A 170 -22.61 -11.78 -12.68
N GLU A 171 -23.84 -12.27 -12.59
CA GLU A 171 -24.22 -13.62 -13.05
C GLU A 171 -23.97 -13.80 -14.56
N ASN A 172 -24.21 -12.76 -15.35
CA ASN A 172 -24.02 -12.75 -16.80
C ASN A 172 -22.63 -12.24 -17.24
N TYR A 173 -21.61 -12.43 -16.40
CA TYR A 173 -20.26 -11.90 -16.64
C TYR A 173 -19.67 -12.27 -18.01
N LYS A 174 -19.95 -13.47 -18.52
CA LYS A 174 -19.46 -13.92 -19.84
C LYS A 174 -20.01 -13.09 -20.98
N GLU A 175 -21.31 -12.72 -20.90
CA GLU A 175 -21.98 -11.90 -21.90
C GLU A 175 -21.44 -10.48 -21.88
N LEU A 176 -21.01 -9.99 -20.71
CA LEU A 176 -20.41 -8.69 -20.51
C LEU A 176 -18.89 -8.65 -20.79
N GLY A 177 -18.29 -9.79 -21.16
CA GLY A 177 -16.86 -9.89 -21.45
C GLY A 177 -15.97 -9.81 -20.20
N LEU A 178 -16.52 -10.11 -19.01
CA LEU A 178 -15.77 -10.11 -17.75
C LEU A 178 -15.15 -11.48 -17.46
N ASN A 179 -14.10 -11.48 -16.64
CA ASN A 179 -13.35 -12.68 -16.29
C ASN A 179 -14.13 -13.61 -15.34
N SER A 180 -14.91 -13.04 -14.43
CA SER A 180 -15.68 -13.78 -13.42
C SER A 180 -16.92 -13.01 -12.95
N GLU A 181 -17.68 -13.60 -12.01
CA GLU A 181 -18.80 -12.92 -11.34
C GLU A 181 -18.38 -11.71 -10.48
N THR A 182 -17.06 -11.52 -10.30
CA THR A 182 -16.47 -10.42 -9.53
C THR A 182 -16.06 -9.30 -10.45
N CYS A 183 -16.27 -8.07 -10.03
CA CYS A 183 -15.87 -6.89 -10.80
C CYS A 183 -15.41 -5.77 -9.86
N VAL A 184 -14.21 -5.24 -10.15
CA VAL A 184 -13.66 -4.04 -9.53
C VAL A 184 -13.36 -3.06 -10.66
N ALA A 185 -14.29 -2.15 -10.91
CA ALA A 185 -14.26 -1.29 -12.08
C ALA A 185 -14.13 0.18 -11.70
N PHE A 186 -13.41 0.91 -12.54
CA PHE A 186 -13.17 2.34 -12.39
C PHE A 186 -13.65 3.10 -13.63
N ASN A 187 -14.38 4.18 -13.41
CA ASN A 187 -14.63 5.19 -14.43
C ASN A 187 -13.87 6.45 -14.03
N ILE A 188 -12.75 6.70 -14.69
CA ILE A 188 -11.84 7.81 -14.38
C ILE A 188 -12.50 9.15 -14.70
N THR A 189 -13.33 9.21 -15.74
CA THR A 189 -14.00 10.42 -16.20
C THR A 189 -15.16 10.82 -15.30
N SER A 190 -15.97 9.86 -14.85
CA SER A 190 -17.07 10.13 -13.91
C SER A 190 -16.63 10.11 -12.44
N HIS A 191 -15.36 9.80 -12.17
CA HIS A 191 -14.78 9.71 -10.83
C HIS A 191 -15.51 8.71 -9.93
N GLU A 192 -15.62 7.47 -10.39
CA GLU A 192 -16.37 6.43 -9.69
C GLU A 192 -15.65 5.08 -9.70
N GLN A 193 -15.80 4.34 -8.60
CA GLN A 193 -15.43 2.93 -8.48
C GLN A 193 -16.65 2.09 -8.13
N VAL A 194 -16.80 0.94 -8.76
CA VAL A 194 -17.79 -0.07 -8.42
C VAL A 194 -17.09 -1.36 -8.04
N ILE A 195 -17.45 -1.92 -6.88
CA ILE A 195 -16.94 -3.20 -6.37
C ILE A 195 -18.12 -4.16 -6.21
N VAL A 196 -18.02 -5.33 -6.83
CA VAL A 196 -19.05 -6.39 -6.79
C VAL A 196 -18.41 -7.72 -6.46
N ASN A 197 -19.04 -8.50 -5.59
CA ASN A 197 -18.70 -9.89 -5.25
C ASN A 197 -17.32 -10.09 -4.59
N THR A 198 -16.74 -9.07 -4.00
CA THR A 198 -15.57 -9.22 -3.12
C THR A 198 -15.80 -8.45 -1.84
N TRP A 199 -15.44 -9.08 -0.71
CA TRP A 199 -15.58 -8.48 0.62
C TRP A 199 -14.25 -7.86 1.09
N TYR A 200 -13.16 -8.12 0.38
CA TYR A 200 -11.82 -7.69 0.76
C TYR A 200 -11.70 -6.16 0.76
N GLY A 201 -11.47 -5.58 1.95
CA GLY A 201 -11.40 -4.13 2.15
C GLY A 201 -10.29 -3.45 1.33
N GLY A 202 -9.21 -4.17 1.08
CA GLY A 202 -8.08 -3.69 0.29
C GLY A 202 -8.41 -3.27 -1.16
N GLU A 203 -9.57 -3.67 -1.72
CA GLU A 203 -10.01 -3.17 -3.03
C GLU A 203 -10.39 -1.68 -2.99
N MET A 204 -11.01 -1.22 -1.91
CA MET A 204 -11.30 0.21 -1.70
C MET A 204 -10.01 1.01 -1.49
N LYS A 205 -9.10 0.51 -0.63
CA LYS A 205 -7.82 1.14 -0.33
C LYS A 205 -6.96 1.30 -1.58
N LYS A 206 -6.66 0.18 -2.23
CA LYS A 206 -5.78 0.16 -3.41
C LYS A 206 -6.43 0.76 -4.65
N GLY A 207 -7.75 0.75 -4.71
CA GLY A 207 -8.50 1.46 -5.75
C GLY A 207 -8.25 2.96 -5.69
N MET A 208 -8.32 3.56 -4.52
CA MET A 208 -8.04 5.00 -4.37
C MET A 208 -6.55 5.32 -4.57
N PHE A 209 -5.65 4.44 -4.17
CA PHE A 209 -4.23 4.57 -4.51
C PHE A 209 -4.00 4.55 -6.03
N SER A 210 -4.64 3.64 -6.76
CA SER A 210 -4.61 3.63 -8.22
C SER A 210 -5.13 4.93 -8.83
N MET A 211 -6.18 5.52 -8.28
CA MET A 211 -6.69 6.81 -8.75
C MET A 211 -5.74 7.96 -8.45
N MET A 212 -5.10 8.00 -7.29
CA MET A 212 -4.03 8.96 -7.01
C MET A 212 -2.86 8.77 -7.98
N ASN A 213 -2.49 7.54 -8.31
CA ASN A 213 -1.48 7.21 -9.33
C ASN A 213 -1.88 7.66 -10.75
N TYR A 214 -3.16 7.83 -11.02
CA TYR A 214 -3.59 8.42 -12.29
C TYR A 214 -3.54 9.94 -12.26
N TYR A 215 -4.19 10.57 -11.26
CA TYR A 215 -4.40 12.02 -11.27
C TYR A 215 -3.14 12.83 -10.90
N LEU A 216 -2.35 12.39 -9.91
CA LEU A 216 -1.23 13.20 -9.42
C LEU A 216 -0.08 13.35 -10.41
N PRO A 217 0.40 12.30 -11.11
CA PRO A 217 1.47 12.49 -12.10
C PRO A 217 1.07 13.39 -13.26
N LEU A 218 -0.21 13.39 -13.65
CA LEU A 218 -0.73 14.29 -14.68
C LEU A 218 -0.72 15.77 -14.24
N LYS A 219 -0.66 16.01 -12.93
CA LYS A 219 -0.55 17.34 -12.32
C LYS A 219 0.91 17.69 -11.93
N GLY A 220 1.89 16.89 -12.34
CA GLY A 220 3.31 17.12 -12.05
C GLY A 220 3.73 16.78 -10.62
N MET A 221 3.06 15.84 -9.97
CA MET A 221 3.37 15.34 -8.64
C MET A 221 3.81 13.88 -8.69
N ALA A 222 4.76 13.49 -7.86
CA ALA A 222 5.09 12.08 -7.71
C ALA A 222 4.04 11.37 -6.86
N SER A 223 3.61 10.19 -7.32
CA SER A 223 2.77 9.26 -6.58
C SER A 223 3.53 7.95 -6.42
N MET A 224 3.65 7.44 -5.19
CA MET A 224 4.68 6.48 -4.84
C MET A 224 4.14 5.38 -3.91
N HIS A 225 4.44 4.14 -4.26
CA HIS A 225 4.28 2.99 -3.37
C HIS A 225 5.55 2.85 -2.53
N CYS A 226 5.59 3.58 -1.43
CA CYS A 226 6.74 3.65 -0.54
C CYS A 226 6.29 3.92 0.90
N SER A 227 7.12 3.59 1.88
CA SER A 227 7.01 4.14 3.22
C SER A 227 7.85 5.39 3.35
N ALA A 228 7.55 6.24 4.33
CA ALA A 228 8.26 7.49 4.57
C ALA A 228 8.36 7.81 6.05
N ASN A 229 9.50 8.38 6.45
CA ASN A 229 9.72 8.90 7.78
C ASN A 229 10.55 10.20 7.73
N THR A 230 10.64 10.88 8.86
CA THR A 230 11.50 12.04 9.04
C THR A 230 12.20 11.97 10.40
N ASP A 231 13.22 12.79 10.62
CA ASP A 231 13.85 12.89 11.92
C ASP A 231 12.92 13.54 12.97
N MET A 232 13.34 13.55 14.24
CA MET A 232 12.53 14.10 15.34
C MET A 232 12.25 15.60 15.22
N ASN A 233 13.01 16.31 14.37
CA ASN A 233 12.82 17.74 14.08
C ASN A 233 11.92 17.98 12.85
N GLY A 234 11.60 16.93 12.09
CA GLY A 234 10.81 17.04 10.88
C GLY A 234 11.55 17.61 9.66
N GLU A 235 12.89 17.55 9.63
CA GLU A 235 13.71 18.22 8.61
C GLU A 235 14.44 17.25 7.66
N ASN A 236 14.61 15.99 8.05
CA ASN A 236 15.35 14.99 7.28
C ASN A 236 14.43 13.85 6.83
N THR A 237 13.66 14.10 5.80
CA THR A 237 12.72 13.14 5.23
C THR A 237 13.44 12.07 4.40
N ALA A 238 13.06 10.81 4.59
CA ALA A 238 13.50 9.67 3.80
C ALA A 238 12.28 8.88 3.30
N ILE A 239 12.38 8.37 2.07
CA ILE A 239 11.39 7.47 1.47
C ILE A 239 12.03 6.13 1.14
N PHE A 240 11.26 5.06 1.36
CA PHE A 240 11.71 3.68 1.23
C PHE A 240 10.81 2.96 0.24
N PHE A 241 11.36 2.60 -0.90
CA PHE A 241 10.71 1.71 -1.85
C PHE A 241 11.12 0.27 -1.58
N GLY A 242 10.23 -0.66 -1.81
CA GLY A 242 10.53 -2.07 -1.67
C GLY A 242 9.27 -2.93 -1.78
N LEU A 243 9.42 -4.13 -2.30
CA LEU A 243 8.36 -5.13 -2.39
C LEU A 243 8.19 -5.88 -1.06
N SER A 244 7.17 -6.73 -0.99
CA SER A 244 6.93 -7.56 0.20
C SER A 244 8.19 -8.40 0.54
N GLY A 245 8.54 -8.44 1.83
CA GLY A 245 9.68 -9.21 2.32
C GLY A 245 11.04 -8.50 2.26
N THR A 246 11.13 -7.29 1.68
CA THR A 246 12.38 -6.50 1.65
C THR A 246 12.64 -5.71 2.94
N GLY A 247 11.67 -5.68 3.87
CA GLY A 247 11.81 -4.98 5.14
C GLY A 247 11.34 -3.51 5.13
N LYS A 248 10.55 -3.10 4.12
CA LYS A 248 10.07 -1.72 3.97
C LYS A 248 9.45 -1.17 5.28
N THR A 249 8.44 -1.82 5.82
CA THR A 249 7.78 -1.40 7.06
C THR A 249 8.73 -1.44 8.26
N THR A 250 9.46 -2.53 8.44
CA THR A 250 10.40 -2.72 9.56
C THR A 250 11.52 -1.69 9.58
N LEU A 251 12.05 -1.29 8.42
CA LEU A 251 13.17 -0.35 8.32
C LEU A 251 12.73 1.11 8.36
N SER A 252 11.51 1.42 7.90
CA SER A 252 10.97 2.77 7.98
C SER A 252 10.40 3.12 9.36
N THR A 253 10.02 2.10 10.15
CA THR A 253 9.58 2.27 11.54
C THR A 253 10.79 2.19 12.46
N ASP A 254 11.25 3.33 12.94
CA ASP A 254 12.41 3.48 13.81
C ASP A 254 12.03 4.35 15.02
N PRO A 255 12.31 3.93 16.28
CA PRO A 255 12.00 4.71 17.47
C PRO A 255 12.72 6.08 17.52
N LYS A 256 13.77 6.28 16.70
CA LYS A 256 14.52 7.53 16.59
C LYS A 256 13.93 8.48 15.54
N ARG A 257 12.88 8.07 14.83
CA ARG A 257 12.29 8.83 13.72
C ARG A 257 10.77 8.92 13.87
N LEU A 258 10.16 9.84 13.14
CA LEU A 258 8.72 10.00 13.07
C LEU A 258 8.20 9.40 11.76
N LEU A 259 7.29 8.44 11.85
CA LEU A 259 6.63 7.84 10.69
C LEU A 259 5.70 8.89 10.04
N ILE A 260 5.80 9.05 8.72
CA ILE A 260 4.84 9.80 7.90
C ILE A 260 3.73 8.84 7.46
N GLY A 261 4.12 7.67 6.95
CA GLY A 261 3.24 6.58 6.56
C GLY A 261 4.02 5.34 6.14
N ASP A 262 3.34 4.20 6.08
CA ASP A 262 4.00 2.89 5.86
C ASP A 262 3.91 2.38 4.41
N ASP A 263 3.04 2.95 3.53
CA ASP A 263 2.74 2.32 2.25
C ASP A 263 2.55 3.26 1.03
N GLU A 264 1.81 4.37 1.16
CA GLU A 264 1.37 5.18 0.01
C GLU A 264 1.60 6.68 0.24
N HIS A 265 2.38 7.32 -0.63
CA HIS A 265 2.76 8.73 -0.48
C HIS A 265 2.72 9.49 -1.79
N GLY A 266 2.46 10.80 -1.68
CA GLY A 266 2.70 11.78 -2.71
C GLY A 266 3.92 12.65 -2.39
N TRP A 267 4.48 13.25 -3.43
CA TRP A 267 5.53 14.26 -3.29
C TRP A 267 5.23 15.41 -4.24
N ASP A 268 4.83 16.53 -3.67
CA ASP A 268 4.58 17.78 -4.39
C ASP A 268 5.67 18.83 -4.10
N ASP A 269 5.40 20.09 -4.40
CA ASP A 269 6.35 21.17 -4.16
C ASP A 269 6.51 21.54 -2.68
N ASN A 270 5.57 21.14 -1.82
CA ASN A 270 5.61 21.37 -0.38
C ASN A 270 6.32 20.25 0.38
N GLY A 271 6.46 19.09 -0.21
CA GLY A 271 7.15 17.94 0.39
C GLY A 271 6.44 16.61 0.18
N VAL A 272 6.77 15.65 1.07
CA VAL A 272 6.23 14.29 1.06
C VAL A 272 5.02 14.21 1.99
N PHE A 273 3.92 13.63 1.54
CA PHE A 273 2.70 13.49 2.32
C PHE A 273 2.08 12.10 2.16
N ASN A 274 1.50 11.60 3.25
CA ASN A 274 0.80 10.33 3.28
C ASN A 274 -0.55 10.44 2.57
N PHE A 275 -0.96 9.39 1.85
CA PHE A 275 -2.33 9.30 1.32
C PHE A 275 -3.32 8.81 2.36
N GLU A 276 -2.86 8.12 3.39
CA GLU A 276 -3.66 7.33 4.30
C GLU A 276 -3.80 7.99 5.69
N GLY A 277 -4.89 7.64 6.37
CA GLY A 277 -5.13 7.98 7.78
C GLY A 277 -4.73 6.87 8.75
N GLY A 278 -4.28 5.73 8.26
CA GLY A 278 -3.91 4.58 9.04
C GLY A 278 -2.90 3.68 8.35
N CYS A 279 -2.69 2.50 8.93
CA CYS A 279 -1.78 1.48 8.43
C CYS A 279 -2.51 0.16 8.16
N TYR A 280 -2.04 -0.60 7.18
CA TYR A 280 -2.60 -1.89 6.79
C TYR A 280 -1.50 -2.94 6.72
N ALA A 281 -1.21 -3.55 7.86
CA ALA A 281 -0.10 -4.46 8.03
C ALA A 281 -0.49 -5.92 7.82
N LYS A 282 0.46 -6.72 7.32
CA LYS A 282 0.38 -8.19 7.30
C LYS A 282 0.70 -8.71 8.70
N VAL A 283 -0.08 -9.67 9.20
CA VAL A 283 0.08 -10.20 10.57
C VAL A 283 0.32 -11.70 10.63
N ILE A 284 0.48 -12.38 9.47
CA ILE A 284 0.94 -13.76 9.49
C ILE A 284 2.35 -13.84 10.08
N ASP A 285 2.55 -14.80 10.99
CA ASP A 285 3.79 -15.01 11.72
C ASP A 285 4.25 -13.75 12.51
N LEU A 286 3.32 -12.85 12.89
CA LEU A 286 3.62 -11.63 13.65
C LEU A 286 4.24 -11.99 15.01
N ASP A 287 5.42 -11.47 15.27
CA ASP A 287 6.15 -11.62 16.51
C ASP A 287 6.26 -10.27 17.23
N LYS A 288 5.83 -10.23 18.50
CA LYS A 288 5.74 -9.00 19.29
C LYS A 288 7.10 -8.35 19.60
N ASP A 289 8.17 -9.16 19.62
CA ASP A 289 9.50 -8.66 19.95
C ASP A 289 10.23 -8.15 18.71
N SER A 290 9.90 -8.71 17.55
CA SER A 290 10.44 -8.30 16.24
C SER A 290 9.71 -7.10 15.65
N GLU A 291 8.37 -7.04 15.81
CA GLU A 291 7.49 -6.00 15.26
C GLU A 291 6.57 -5.41 16.32
N PRO A 292 7.13 -4.79 17.38
CA PRO A 292 6.37 -4.33 18.53
C PRO A 292 5.34 -3.25 18.21
N ASP A 293 5.61 -2.39 17.23
CA ASP A 293 4.69 -1.32 16.86
C ASP A 293 3.40 -1.86 16.22
N ILE A 294 3.51 -2.84 15.32
CA ILE A 294 2.34 -3.50 14.71
C ILE A 294 1.57 -4.27 15.78
N TYR A 295 2.27 -5.06 16.62
CA TYR A 295 1.62 -5.84 17.67
C TYR A 295 0.86 -4.95 18.66
N ASN A 296 1.47 -3.87 19.14
CA ASN A 296 0.85 -2.93 20.06
C ASN A 296 -0.26 -2.07 19.44
N ALA A 297 -0.30 -1.97 18.12
CA ALA A 297 -1.40 -1.32 17.40
C ALA A 297 -2.66 -2.18 17.31
N ILE A 298 -2.57 -3.50 17.55
CA ILE A 298 -3.71 -4.43 17.60
C ILE A 298 -4.42 -4.25 18.94
N LYS A 299 -5.37 -3.33 18.98
CA LYS A 299 -6.17 -2.98 20.15
C LYS A 299 -7.53 -2.48 19.71
N ARG A 300 -8.36 -1.98 20.63
CA ARG A 300 -9.64 -1.36 20.28
C ARG A 300 -9.48 -0.37 19.10
N ASN A 301 -10.41 -0.38 18.17
CA ASN A 301 -10.43 0.36 16.91
C ASN A 301 -9.52 -0.20 15.78
N ALA A 302 -8.68 -1.20 16.06
CA ALA A 302 -8.06 -1.98 15.01
C ALA A 302 -9.03 -3.03 14.46
N LEU A 303 -8.91 -3.36 13.18
CA LEU A 303 -9.70 -4.37 12.49
C LEU A 303 -8.76 -5.44 11.91
N LEU A 304 -8.88 -6.67 12.43
CA LEU A 304 -8.19 -7.86 11.93
C LEU A 304 -9.00 -8.47 10.78
N GLU A 305 -8.32 -9.00 9.79
CA GLU A 305 -8.93 -9.71 8.65
C GLU A 305 -8.34 -11.11 8.49
N ASN A 306 -9.22 -12.11 8.46
CA ASN A 306 -8.90 -13.51 8.17
C ASN A 306 -7.96 -14.18 9.16
N VAL A 307 -7.87 -13.67 10.37
CA VAL A 307 -7.07 -14.25 11.46
C VAL A 307 -7.89 -15.32 12.17
N THR A 308 -7.26 -16.40 12.63
CA THR A 308 -7.94 -17.44 13.40
C THR A 308 -7.98 -17.08 14.88
N LEU A 309 -9.15 -17.16 15.48
CA LEU A 309 -9.37 -16.97 16.91
C LEU A 309 -9.88 -18.27 17.55
N ASP A 310 -9.42 -18.59 18.76
CA ASP A 310 -10.01 -19.64 19.58
C ASP A 310 -11.33 -19.19 20.24
N ALA A 311 -11.95 -20.07 20.99
CA ALA A 311 -13.23 -19.79 21.68
C ALA A 311 -13.15 -18.66 22.71
N ASN A 312 -11.96 -18.28 23.18
CA ASN A 312 -11.70 -17.20 24.12
C ASN A 312 -11.24 -15.91 23.41
N GLY A 313 -11.20 -15.89 22.08
CA GLY A 313 -10.73 -14.75 21.28
C GLY A 313 -9.21 -14.65 21.19
N LYS A 314 -8.47 -15.68 21.60
CA LYS A 314 -7.02 -15.71 21.48
C LYS A 314 -6.63 -15.84 20.02
N ILE A 315 -5.67 -15.00 19.60
CA ILE A 315 -5.21 -14.92 18.22
C ILE A 315 -4.11 -15.96 17.95
N ASP A 316 -4.24 -16.69 16.85
CA ASP A 316 -3.15 -17.50 16.29
C ASP A 316 -2.61 -16.84 15.02
N PHE A 317 -1.51 -16.09 15.15
CA PHE A 317 -0.85 -15.44 14.02
C PHE A 317 -0.11 -16.42 13.11
N THR A 318 0.09 -17.68 13.51
CA THR A 318 0.81 -18.68 12.72
C THR A 318 -0.11 -19.51 11.84
N ASP A 319 -1.40 -19.46 12.08
CA ASP A 319 -2.39 -20.24 11.34
C ASP A 319 -2.58 -19.70 9.92
N LYS A 320 -2.25 -20.54 8.94
CA LYS A 320 -2.37 -20.27 7.49
C LYS A 320 -3.56 -20.99 6.85
N SER A 321 -4.44 -21.61 7.65
CA SER A 321 -5.55 -22.41 7.14
C SER A 321 -6.56 -21.61 6.33
N VAL A 322 -6.76 -20.32 6.66
CA VAL A 322 -7.62 -19.40 5.90
C VAL A 322 -6.81 -18.77 4.77
N THR A 323 -5.69 -18.14 5.10
CA THR A 323 -4.82 -17.46 4.13
C THR A 323 -3.46 -17.14 4.75
N GLU A 324 -2.42 -17.00 3.92
CA GLU A 324 -1.15 -16.39 4.31
C GLU A 324 -1.20 -14.84 4.28
N ASN A 325 -2.32 -14.25 3.84
CA ASN A 325 -2.53 -12.80 3.75
C ASN A 325 -3.42 -12.26 4.87
N THR A 326 -3.21 -12.74 6.10
CA THR A 326 -3.88 -12.17 7.27
C THR A 326 -3.45 -10.72 7.48
N ARG A 327 -4.39 -9.84 7.84
CA ARG A 327 -4.16 -8.40 7.89
C ARG A 327 -4.70 -7.77 9.17
N VAL A 328 -4.18 -6.60 9.47
CA VAL A 328 -4.78 -5.66 10.42
C VAL A 328 -4.77 -4.25 9.83
N SER A 329 -5.89 -3.54 9.92
CA SER A 329 -5.95 -2.10 9.72
C SER A 329 -6.11 -1.38 11.05
N TYR A 330 -5.44 -0.25 11.22
CA TYR A 330 -5.54 0.58 12.41
C TYR A 330 -5.26 2.05 12.09
N PRO A 331 -5.85 3.00 12.87
CA PRO A 331 -5.52 4.41 12.74
C PRO A 331 -4.04 4.65 12.99
N ILE A 332 -3.44 5.59 12.26
CA ILE A 332 -1.99 5.86 12.37
C ILE A 332 -1.57 6.30 13.78
N ASP A 333 -2.46 6.90 14.55
CA ASP A 333 -2.21 7.34 15.93
C ASP A 333 -2.10 6.18 16.95
N HIS A 334 -2.37 4.94 16.53
CA HIS A 334 -1.98 3.77 17.31
C HIS A 334 -0.46 3.60 17.39
N ILE A 335 0.28 4.15 16.43
CA ILE A 335 1.76 4.24 16.47
C ILE A 335 2.18 5.48 17.26
N LYS A 336 3.16 5.30 18.14
CA LYS A 336 3.61 6.36 19.04
C LYS A 336 4.38 7.48 18.32
N ASN A 337 5.36 7.08 17.50
CA ASN A 337 6.28 8.01 16.84
C ASN A 337 5.83 8.30 15.42
N ILE A 338 4.88 9.21 15.28
CA ILE A 338 4.34 9.67 13.99
C ILE A 338 4.44 11.18 13.86
N VAL A 339 4.45 11.69 12.64
CA VAL A 339 4.38 13.12 12.36
C VAL A 339 2.98 13.63 12.71
N ARG A 340 2.92 14.73 13.44
CA ARG A 340 1.66 15.38 13.88
C ARG A 340 1.70 16.88 13.57
N PRO A 341 0.56 17.54 13.38
CA PRO A 341 -0.83 17.01 13.34
C PRO A 341 -1.22 16.39 11.99
N ILE A 342 -0.44 16.66 10.93
CA ILE A 342 -0.68 16.20 9.56
C ILE A 342 0.47 15.28 9.15
N SER A 343 0.17 14.13 8.56
CA SER A 343 1.17 13.16 8.07
C SER A 343 1.89 13.67 6.81
N SER A 344 2.70 14.71 6.97
CA SER A 344 3.54 15.29 5.91
C SER A 344 4.84 15.86 6.47
N ALA A 345 5.85 15.97 5.62
CA ALA A 345 7.16 16.50 5.96
C ALA A 345 7.79 17.16 4.72
N PRO A 346 8.84 17.99 4.87
CA PRO A 346 9.54 18.59 3.74
C PRO A 346 10.00 17.57 2.71
N ALA A 347 10.43 18.05 1.55
CA ALA A 347 10.96 17.23 0.45
C ALA A 347 11.98 16.20 0.94
N ALA A 348 11.92 14.99 0.38
CA ALA A 348 12.88 13.93 0.75
C ALA A 348 14.31 14.35 0.44
N LYS A 349 15.21 14.02 1.36
CA LYS A 349 16.66 14.12 1.21
C LYS A 349 17.29 12.79 0.81
N ASN A 350 16.65 11.68 1.19
CA ASN A 350 17.13 10.34 0.93
C ASN A 350 16.04 9.50 0.29
N VAL A 351 16.38 8.84 -0.82
CA VAL A 351 15.54 7.87 -1.51
C VAL A 351 16.22 6.51 -1.42
N ILE A 352 15.56 5.55 -0.78
CA ILE A 352 16.15 4.24 -0.48
C ILE A 352 15.35 3.17 -1.20
N PHE A 353 16.02 2.45 -2.10
CA PHE A 353 15.46 1.27 -2.77
C PHE A 353 15.90 0.02 -2.02
N LEU A 354 14.93 -0.69 -1.42
CA LEU A 354 15.17 -1.95 -0.76
C LEU A 354 15.01 -3.10 -1.74
N SER A 355 16.02 -3.93 -1.84
CA SER A 355 16.02 -5.15 -2.64
C SER A 355 16.48 -6.33 -1.79
N ALA A 356 15.88 -7.49 -1.95
CA ALA A 356 16.37 -8.72 -1.35
C ALA A 356 17.02 -9.56 -2.45
N ASP A 357 18.34 -9.49 -2.59
CA ASP A 357 19.09 -10.34 -3.48
C ASP A 357 19.23 -11.75 -2.87
N ALA A 358 18.82 -12.77 -3.60
CA ALA A 358 18.93 -14.15 -3.17
C ALA A 358 20.20 -14.86 -3.67
N PHE A 359 21.01 -14.18 -4.49
CA PHE A 359 22.14 -14.76 -5.18
C PHE A 359 23.50 -14.29 -4.63
N GLY A 360 23.51 -13.35 -3.71
CA GLY A 360 24.70 -12.81 -3.09
C GLY A 360 25.56 -11.91 -4.00
N VAL A 361 24.93 -11.33 -5.01
CA VAL A 361 25.60 -10.53 -6.06
C VAL A 361 25.60 -9.05 -5.74
N LEU A 362 24.49 -8.54 -5.18
CA LEU A 362 24.36 -7.13 -4.88
C LEU A 362 25.12 -6.73 -3.61
N PRO A 363 25.83 -5.58 -3.61
CA PRO A 363 26.39 -5.02 -2.39
C PRO A 363 25.30 -4.72 -1.36
N PRO A 364 25.64 -4.74 -0.06
CA PRO A 364 24.69 -4.33 1.00
C PRO A 364 24.18 -2.90 0.82
N VAL A 365 24.98 -2.01 0.25
CA VAL A 365 24.57 -0.66 -0.11
C VAL A 365 25.35 -0.15 -1.32
N SER A 366 24.66 0.60 -2.18
CA SER A 366 25.24 1.32 -3.32
C SER A 366 24.71 2.74 -3.37
N ILE A 367 25.57 3.70 -3.69
CA ILE A 367 25.19 5.07 -3.96
C ILE A 367 24.88 5.15 -5.46
N LEU A 368 23.67 5.59 -5.80
CA LEU A 368 23.18 5.55 -7.18
C LEU A 368 23.38 6.89 -7.90
N THR A 369 23.78 6.82 -9.17
CA THR A 369 23.69 7.97 -10.10
C THR A 369 22.21 8.25 -10.46
N PRO A 370 21.89 9.42 -11.05
CA PRO A 370 20.54 9.69 -11.54
C PRO A 370 20.02 8.63 -12.52
N GLU A 371 20.86 8.16 -13.44
CA GLU A 371 20.52 7.13 -14.42
C GLU A 371 20.26 5.76 -13.76
N GLN A 372 21.12 5.39 -12.82
CA GLN A 372 20.93 4.17 -12.01
C GLN A 372 19.65 4.27 -11.17
N THR A 373 19.37 5.41 -10.59
CA THR A 373 18.14 5.67 -9.83
C THR A 373 16.90 5.44 -10.70
N GLN A 374 16.87 6.02 -11.88
CA GLN A 374 15.75 5.82 -12.82
C GLN A 374 15.62 4.37 -13.24
N TYR A 375 16.72 3.69 -13.55
CA TYR A 375 16.73 2.28 -13.93
C TYR A 375 16.18 1.38 -12.82
N TYR A 376 16.69 1.53 -11.58
CA TYR A 376 16.22 0.70 -10.45
C TYR A 376 14.79 0.99 -10.04
N PHE A 377 14.35 2.24 -10.14
CA PHE A 377 12.95 2.57 -9.91
C PHE A 377 12.03 1.94 -10.97
N LEU A 378 12.37 2.04 -12.24
CA LEU A 378 11.60 1.44 -13.33
C LEU A 378 11.58 -0.09 -13.26
N SER A 379 12.70 -0.72 -12.91
CA SER A 379 12.77 -2.18 -12.82
C SER A 379 12.06 -2.74 -11.60
N GLY A 380 12.14 -2.07 -10.44
CA GLY A 380 11.57 -2.52 -9.19
C GLY A 380 12.02 -3.95 -8.83
N PHE A 381 13.33 -4.20 -8.96
CA PHE A 381 13.89 -5.54 -8.78
C PHE A 381 13.91 -5.99 -7.31
N THR A 382 13.50 -7.23 -7.08
CA THR A 382 13.79 -8.01 -5.87
C THR A 382 13.77 -9.51 -6.19
N ALA A 383 14.20 -10.36 -5.28
CA ALA A 383 13.92 -11.79 -5.34
C ALA A 383 12.73 -12.13 -4.43
N LYS A 384 11.76 -12.88 -4.94
CA LYS A 384 10.76 -13.54 -4.12
C LYS A 384 11.45 -14.70 -3.40
N LEU A 385 11.28 -14.74 -2.09
CA LEU A 385 11.90 -15.76 -1.24
C LEU A 385 11.00 -16.98 -1.14
N ALA A 386 11.59 -18.17 -0.99
CA ALA A 386 10.86 -19.39 -0.71
C ALA A 386 9.97 -19.20 0.52
N GLY A 387 8.70 -19.58 0.43
CA GLY A 387 7.71 -19.48 1.53
C GLY A 387 7.14 -18.08 1.76
N THR A 388 7.51 -17.05 0.99
CA THR A 388 6.92 -15.70 1.11
C THR A 388 5.62 -15.52 0.32
N GLU A 389 5.41 -16.33 -0.70
CA GLU A 389 4.18 -16.41 -1.50
C GLU A 389 3.84 -17.86 -1.81
N ARG A 390 2.55 -18.16 -1.94
CA ARG A 390 2.08 -19.53 -2.24
C ARG A 390 2.65 -20.01 -3.58
N GLY A 391 3.33 -21.16 -3.55
CA GLY A 391 3.91 -21.79 -4.73
C GLY A 391 5.35 -21.34 -5.05
N ILE A 392 5.96 -20.46 -4.27
CA ILE A 392 7.37 -20.10 -4.40
C ILE A 392 8.20 -21.03 -3.51
N THR A 393 8.87 -21.99 -4.13
CA THR A 393 9.73 -22.99 -3.46
C THR A 393 11.22 -22.66 -3.55
N GLU A 394 11.59 -21.82 -4.52
CA GLU A 394 12.97 -21.38 -4.75
C GLU A 394 13.02 -19.85 -4.93
N PRO A 395 14.15 -19.19 -4.62
CA PRO A 395 14.31 -17.76 -4.86
C PRO A 395 14.12 -17.44 -6.35
N THR A 396 13.19 -16.55 -6.65
CA THR A 396 12.84 -16.19 -8.02
C THR A 396 12.99 -14.69 -8.22
N PRO A 397 13.77 -14.24 -9.23
CA PRO A 397 13.84 -12.83 -9.58
C PRO A 397 12.44 -12.28 -9.91
N THR A 398 12.13 -11.13 -9.39
CA THR A 398 10.84 -10.47 -9.59
C THR A 398 11.05 -9.01 -9.92
N PHE A 399 10.30 -8.54 -10.89
CA PHE A 399 10.29 -7.15 -11.32
C PHE A 399 8.89 -6.59 -11.15
N SER A 400 8.81 -5.41 -10.55
CA SER A 400 7.54 -4.70 -10.40
C SER A 400 7.81 -3.22 -10.64
N ALA A 401 7.46 -2.72 -11.80
CA ALA A 401 7.74 -1.36 -12.21
C ALA A 401 7.34 -0.36 -11.11
N CYS A 402 8.25 0.55 -10.79
CA CYS A 402 8.09 1.56 -9.75
C CYS A 402 7.73 0.98 -8.36
N PHE A 403 8.10 -0.30 -8.11
CA PHE A 403 7.74 -1.06 -6.89
C PHE A 403 6.22 -1.18 -6.64
N GLY A 404 5.39 -0.95 -7.65
CA GLY A 404 3.94 -0.92 -7.51
C GLY A 404 3.18 -1.16 -8.81
N GLN A 405 3.71 -1.98 -9.73
CA GLN A 405 3.15 -2.18 -11.08
C GLN A 405 1.64 -2.45 -11.10
N ALA A 406 1.12 -3.21 -10.14
CA ALA A 406 -0.29 -3.54 -10.05
C ALA A 406 -1.22 -2.32 -9.83
N PHE A 407 -0.65 -1.17 -9.46
CA PHE A 407 -1.37 0.07 -9.13
C PHE A 407 -1.09 1.20 -10.10
N LEU A 408 -0.28 0.96 -11.15
CA LEU A 408 0.07 1.98 -12.13
C LEU A 408 -1.00 2.07 -13.21
N GLU A 409 -1.64 3.23 -13.30
CA GLU A 409 -2.63 3.51 -14.34
C GLU A 409 -2.01 4.17 -15.57
N LEU A 410 -0.88 4.87 -15.40
CA LEU A 410 -0.09 5.48 -16.47
C LEU A 410 1.14 4.61 -16.77
N HIS A 411 1.78 4.88 -17.92
CA HIS A 411 3.03 4.20 -18.25
C HIS A 411 4.11 4.43 -17.18
N PRO A 412 4.89 3.40 -16.76
CA PRO A 412 5.88 3.50 -15.68
C PRO A 412 6.87 4.67 -15.80
N THR A 413 7.24 5.04 -17.03
CA THR A 413 8.14 6.18 -17.28
C THR A 413 7.61 7.50 -16.72
N LYS A 414 6.28 7.68 -16.69
CA LYS A 414 5.67 8.90 -16.16
C LYS A 414 5.94 9.07 -14.66
N TYR A 415 5.91 7.98 -13.90
CA TYR A 415 6.23 7.98 -12.47
C TYR A 415 7.72 8.23 -12.22
N ALA A 416 8.58 7.62 -13.05
CA ALA A 416 10.02 7.82 -12.95
C ALA A 416 10.42 9.26 -13.26
N GLU A 417 9.82 9.88 -14.28
CA GLU A 417 10.03 11.28 -14.62
C GLU A 417 9.67 12.22 -13.45
N GLU A 418 8.51 12.02 -12.83
CA GLU A 418 8.09 12.88 -11.71
C GLU A 418 8.96 12.68 -10.47
N LEU A 419 9.38 11.44 -10.15
CA LEU A 419 10.30 11.18 -9.05
C LEU A 419 11.64 11.87 -9.27
N VAL A 420 12.26 11.71 -10.46
CA VAL A 420 13.55 12.31 -10.81
C VAL A 420 13.47 13.84 -10.73
N LYS A 421 12.42 14.47 -11.28
CA LYS A 421 12.20 15.92 -11.16
C LYS A 421 12.16 16.40 -9.70
N LYS A 422 11.47 15.68 -8.83
CA LYS A 422 11.39 16.00 -7.40
C LYS A 422 12.74 15.83 -6.71
N MET A 423 13.48 14.78 -7.05
CA MET A 423 14.84 14.55 -6.52
C MET A 423 15.82 15.62 -6.96
N GLU A 424 15.83 16.00 -8.24
CA GLU A 424 16.67 17.07 -8.76
C GLU A 424 16.40 18.41 -8.06
N LYS A 425 15.10 18.76 -7.90
CA LYS A 425 14.69 19.99 -7.23
C LYS A 425 15.09 20.03 -5.76
N SER A 426 15.03 18.91 -5.06
CA SER A 426 15.35 18.81 -3.63
C SER A 426 16.84 18.53 -3.34
N GLY A 427 17.60 18.10 -4.34
CA GLY A 427 18.97 17.59 -4.16
C GLY A 427 19.02 16.24 -3.46
N ALA A 428 17.92 15.48 -3.48
CA ALA A 428 17.84 14.15 -2.85
C ALA A 428 18.84 13.18 -3.48
N LYS A 429 19.45 12.34 -2.63
CA LYS A 429 20.32 11.25 -3.04
C LYS A 429 19.60 9.91 -2.99
N ALA A 430 19.96 9.00 -3.88
CA ALA A 430 19.39 7.67 -3.95
C ALA A 430 20.40 6.58 -3.60
N TYR A 431 19.90 5.53 -2.95
CA TYR A 431 20.69 4.41 -2.49
C TYR A 431 19.94 3.10 -2.77
N LEU A 432 20.67 2.08 -3.23
CA LEU A 432 20.19 0.71 -3.29
C LEU A 432 20.68 -0.04 -2.06
N VAL A 433 19.78 -0.58 -1.25
CA VAL A 433 20.10 -1.34 -0.04
C VAL A 433 19.65 -2.77 -0.22
N ASN A 434 20.60 -3.70 -0.16
CA ASN A 434 20.33 -5.13 -0.23
C ASN A 434 20.04 -5.69 1.16
N THR A 435 18.82 -6.16 1.38
CA THR A 435 18.39 -6.84 2.62
C THR A 435 18.36 -8.36 2.48
N GLY A 436 18.88 -8.89 1.39
CA GLY A 436 18.94 -10.30 1.05
C GLY A 436 20.19 -11.00 1.56
N TRP A 437 20.75 -11.89 0.73
CA TRP A 437 21.88 -12.72 1.06
C TRP A 437 23.19 -12.14 0.51
N ASN A 438 24.29 -12.61 1.06
CA ASN A 438 25.64 -12.39 0.55
C ASN A 438 26.32 -13.74 0.20
N GLY A 439 27.57 -13.71 -0.23
CA GLY A 439 28.32 -14.89 -0.66
C GLY A 439 28.58 -15.95 0.43
N THR A 440 28.31 -15.66 1.70
CA THR A 440 28.36 -16.64 2.78
C THR A 440 27.15 -17.58 2.80
N GLY A 441 26.14 -17.35 1.96
CA GLY A 441 24.86 -18.04 2.00
C GLY A 441 23.98 -17.63 3.19
N LYS A 442 24.31 -16.56 3.89
CA LYS A 442 23.52 -16.01 4.99
C LYS A 442 22.89 -14.69 4.57
N ARG A 443 21.69 -14.44 5.10
CA ARG A 443 21.03 -13.14 4.95
C ARG A 443 21.81 -12.05 5.69
N ILE A 444 21.94 -10.88 5.08
CA ILE A 444 22.53 -9.69 5.73
C ILE A 444 21.75 -9.41 7.00
N SER A 445 22.47 -9.21 8.11
CA SER A 445 21.84 -9.05 9.41
C SER A 445 20.99 -7.77 9.49
N ILE A 446 19.90 -7.82 10.23
CA ILE A 446 19.09 -6.62 10.48
C ILE A 446 19.90 -5.51 11.17
N LYS A 447 20.90 -5.89 11.98
CA LYS A 447 21.81 -4.96 12.63
C LYS A 447 22.66 -4.21 11.62
N ASP A 448 23.27 -4.92 10.66
CA ASP A 448 24.09 -4.30 9.61
C ASP A 448 23.23 -3.45 8.70
N THR A 449 22.03 -3.94 8.32
CA THR A 449 21.08 -3.16 7.51
C THR A 449 20.67 -1.86 8.21
N ARG A 450 20.37 -1.89 9.53
CA ARG A 450 20.07 -0.68 10.29
C ARG A 450 21.28 0.25 10.39
N GLY A 451 22.50 -0.29 10.57
CA GLY A 451 23.72 0.52 10.52
C GLY A 451 23.91 1.23 9.19
N ILE A 452 23.62 0.56 8.10
CA ILE A 452 23.64 1.15 6.74
C ILE A 452 22.58 2.27 6.62
N ILE A 453 21.35 2.02 7.04
CA ILE A 453 20.29 3.04 7.03
C ILE A 453 20.68 4.24 7.90
N ASP A 454 21.20 4.02 9.11
CA ASP A 454 21.68 5.09 10.00
C ASP A 454 22.79 5.93 9.31
N ALA A 455 23.73 5.28 8.59
CA ALA A 455 24.78 5.97 7.85
C ALA A 455 24.24 6.81 6.67
N ILE A 456 23.19 6.32 5.99
CA ILE A 456 22.48 7.07 4.96
C ILE A 456 21.80 8.30 5.58
N LEU A 457 21.01 8.09 6.62
CA LEU A 457 20.17 9.13 7.22
C LEU A 457 20.98 10.21 7.94
N SER A 458 22.13 9.87 8.53
CA SER A 458 23.07 10.83 9.13
C SER A 458 23.93 11.55 8.11
N GLY A 459 23.99 11.07 6.85
CA GLY A 459 24.88 11.56 5.82
C GLY A 459 26.31 11.00 5.88
N ALA A 460 26.64 10.15 6.88
CA ALA A 460 27.97 9.56 7.05
C ALA A 460 28.42 8.76 5.82
N ILE A 461 27.50 8.13 5.09
CA ILE A 461 27.83 7.41 3.84
C ILE A 461 28.44 8.33 2.76
N ASN A 462 28.09 9.61 2.76
CA ASN A 462 28.59 10.57 1.77
C ASN A 462 30.00 11.07 2.07
N GLU A 463 30.46 10.88 3.30
CA GLU A 463 31.81 11.23 3.76
C GLU A 463 32.75 10.00 3.74
N ALA A 464 32.20 8.81 3.58
CA ALA A 464 32.94 7.57 3.57
C ALA A 464 33.78 7.42 2.29
N PRO A 465 34.97 6.78 2.37
CA PRO A 465 35.73 6.42 1.17
C PRO A 465 34.94 5.37 0.36
N THR A 466 34.94 5.54 -0.95
CA THR A 466 34.19 4.68 -1.87
C THR A 466 35.10 3.97 -2.87
N LYS A 467 34.58 2.90 -3.46
CA LYS A 467 35.14 2.23 -4.63
C LYS A 467 34.04 1.84 -5.61
N LYS A 468 34.38 1.61 -6.87
CA LYS A 468 33.45 1.10 -7.87
C LYS A 468 33.51 -0.43 -7.95
N ILE A 469 32.36 -1.06 -8.04
CA ILE A 469 32.24 -2.51 -8.27
C ILE A 469 32.18 -2.76 -9.77
N PRO A 470 33.08 -3.60 -10.32
CA PRO A 470 33.03 -3.98 -11.74
C PRO A 470 31.66 -4.56 -12.14
N MET A 471 31.36 -4.46 -13.45
CA MET A 471 30.10 -4.90 -14.10
C MET A 471 28.88 -4.03 -13.83
N PHE A 472 28.61 -3.67 -12.58
CA PHE A 472 27.47 -2.81 -12.23
C PHE A 472 27.79 -1.33 -12.20
N ASP A 473 29.07 -1.00 -12.15
CA ASP A 473 29.58 0.38 -11.95
C ASP A 473 29.01 1.07 -10.69
N PHE A 474 28.61 0.25 -9.70
CA PHE A 474 28.11 0.77 -8.44
C PHE A 474 29.23 1.42 -7.63
N GLU A 475 28.94 2.59 -7.10
CA GLU A 475 29.75 3.23 -6.08
C GLU A 475 29.35 2.69 -4.72
N VAL A 476 30.29 2.05 -4.02
CA VAL A 476 30.07 1.43 -2.72
C VAL A 476 31.03 1.97 -1.68
N PRO A 477 30.59 2.21 -0.43
CA PRO A 477 31.50 2.60 0.63
C PRO A 477 32.41 1.44 0.99
N THR A 478 33.65 1.75 1.38
CA THR A 478 34.62 0.74 1.88
C THR A 478 34.60 0.59 3.39
N GLU A 479 34.00 1.56 4.10
CA GLU A 479 33.75 1.53 5.53
C GLU A 479 32.50 2.33 5.88
N LEU A 480 31.77 1.92 6.90
CA LEU A 480 30.63 2.65 7.45
C LEU A 480 30.60 2.47 8.99
N PRO A 481 30.16 3.51 9.74
CA PRO A 481 30.04 3.40 11.19
C PRO A 481 29.10 2.25 11.61
N GLY A 482 29.55 1.35 12.46
CA GLY A 482 28.76 0.27 13.01
C GLY A 482 28.42 -0.89 12.06
N VAL A 483 29.01 -0.90 10.87
CA VAL A 483 28.85 -1.98 9.87
C VAL A 483 30.17 -2.69 9.69
N ASP A 484 30.15 -4.03 9.62
CA ASP A 484 31.34 -4.82 9.30
C ASP A 484 31.82 -4.50 7.88
N PRO A 485 33.04 -3.94 7.68
CA PRO A 485 33.54 -3.61 6.35
C PRO A 485 33.71 -4.84 5.44
N ALA A 486 33.86 -6.02 5.99
CA ALA A 486 34.01 -7.27 5.24
C ALA A 486 32.78 -7.65 4.39
N ILE A 487 31.61 -7.10 4.71
CA ILE A 487 30.38 -7.38 3.94
C ILE A 487 30.13 -6.38 2.82
N LEU A 488 30.78 -5.20 2.83
CA LEU A 488 30.46 -4.08 1.93
C LEU A 488 30.74 -4.36 0.46
N ASP A 489 31.70 -5.25 0.17
CA ASP A 489 31.92 -5.79 -1.17
C ASP A 489 31.46 -7.25 -1.20
N PRO A 490 30.45 -7.62 -1.99
CA PRO A 490 29.93 -8.99 -2.01
C PRO A 490 31.00 -10.02 -2.40
N ARG A 491 31.99 -9.65 -3.20
CA ARG A 491 33.10 -10.54 -3.62
C ARG A 491 33.95 -11.00 -2.44
N ASP A 492 34.09 -10.17 -1.42
CA ASP A 492 34.88 -10.47 -0.20
C ASP A 492 34.14 -11.45 0.72
N THR A 493 32.85 -11.71 0.49
CA THR A 493 32.03 -12.62 1.29
C THR A 493 32.09 -14.07 0.81
N TYR A 494 32.59 -14.34 -0.42
CA TYR A 494 32.71 -15.68 -0.95
C TYR A 494 34.00 -16.37 -0.50
N ALA A 495 33.91 -17.65 -0.15
CA ALA A 495 35.08 -18.44 0.20
C ALA A 495 36.01 -18.68 -1.01
N CYS A 496 35.45 -18.76 -2.22
CA CYS A 496 36.19 -18.88 -3.47
C CYS A 496 35.35 -18.37 -4.66
N LEU A 497 35.73 -17.25 -5.24
CA LEU A 497 35.03 -16.67 -6.40
C LEU A 497 35.04 -17.56 -7.65
N LEU A 498 36.05 -18.41 -7.82
CA LEU A 498 36.16 -19.30 -8.97
C LEU A 498 35.12 -20.44 -8.97
N TYR A 499 34.66 -20.86 -7.78
CA TYR A 499 33.63 -21.89 -7.63
C TYR A 499 32.19 -21.35 -7.56
N THR A 500 32.03 -20.06 -7.36
CA THR A 500 30.74 -19.42 -7.12
C THR A 500 30.34 -18.43 -8.23
N SER A 501 31.21 -18.23 -9.21
CA SER A 501 30.84 -17.50 -10.44
C SER A 501 30.02 -18.43 -11.33
N PRO A 502 28.80 -18.04 -11.76
CA PRO A 502 28.02 -18.82 -12.73
C PRO A 502 28.72 -18.93 -14.08
#